data_0e5b2bf6462228e72006dd309b3fbf9d
#
_entry.id   0e5b2bf6462228e72006dd309b3fbf9d
#
_cell.length_a   1.000
_cell.length_b   1.000
_cell.length_c   1.000
_cell.angle_alpha   90.00
_cell.angle_beta   90.00
_cell.angle_gamma   90.00
#
_symmetry.space_group_name_H-M   'P 1'
#
loop_
_entity.id
_entity.type
_entity.pdbx_description
1 polymer ?
#
loop_
_entity_poly.entity_id
_entity_poly.type
_entity_poly.pdbx_seq_one_letter_code
_entity_poly.pdbx_strand_id
1 'polypeptide(L)'
;MVDKNKWFLQLPGKLPPRMRLFCFPFAGGGASFYRPWRDKLPEDVEIVLVCLPGREQRFGEQVIDTIDVMVEHIFEAISPLTDLPYAFFGYSMGAIISHHLACEIVVNGGVGPSLLFLSARRSPDLELTRAPLNGLPSDSFWKEVVKYGGTPKEIYENQEYRQLFEAPLRADFKLSETAVSKDLPRLSCPITVFGGDTDTSPVPKDLDGWANATSGAFAKHVYHGGHFFITDHLDAVTAIVSDRLESVA
;
A
#
# COMPACT_ATOMS: atom_id res chain seq x y z
N MET A 1 -21.40 13.80 -2.14
CA MET A 1 -20.97 12.87 -3.21
C MET A 1 -19.47 12.92 -3.29
N VAL A 2 -18.81 11.77 -3.12
CA VAL A 2 -17.37 11.65 -3.30
C VAL A 2 -17.06 11.85 -4.79
N ASP A 3 -16.14 12.77 -5.10
CA ASP A 3 -15.66 12.93 -6.49
C ASP A 3 -14.77 11.73 -6.83
N LYS A 4 -15.37 10.74 -7.49
CA LYS A 4 -14.74 9.45 -7.81
C LYS A 4 -13.47 9.59 -8.66
N ASN A 5 -13.34 10.67 -9.43
CA ASN A 5 -12.21 10.93 -10.30
C ASN A 5 -10.94 11.33 -9.53
N LYS A 6 -11.04 11.74 -8.26
CA LYS A 6 -9.88 12.15 -7.46
C LYS A 6 -9.11 11.01 -6.82
N TRP A 7 -9.72 9.83 -6.70
CA TRP A 7 -9.10 8.69 -6.02
C TRP A 7 -8.03 7.98 -6.83
N PHE A 8 -8.08 8.12 -8.15
CA PHE A 8 -7.22 7.35 -9.05
C PHE A 8 -6.56 8.21 -10.12
N LEU A 9 -5.26 8.00 -10.30
CA LEU A 9 -4.51 8.52 -11.44
C LEU A 9 -4.07 7.35 -12.31
N GLN A 10 -4.61 7.27 -13.52
CA GLN A 10 -4.28 6.23 -14.47
C GLN A 10 -3.01 6.58 -15.24
N LEU A 11 -2.08 5.63 -15.32
CA LEU A 11 -0.88 5.68 -16.14
C LEU A 11 -0.99 4.58 -17.21
N PRO A 12 -1.51 4.91 -18.40
CA PRO A 12 -1.71 3.93 -19.45
C PRO A 12 -0.37 3.35 -19.92
N GLY A 13 -0.41 2.10 -20.37
CA GLY A 13 0.67 1.50 -21.14
C GLY A 13 0.69 2.00 -22.59
N LYS A 14 1.55 1.41 -23.40
CA LYS A 14 1.60 1.70 -24.85
C LYS A 14 0.60 0.86 -25.64
N LEU A 15 0.11 -0.23 -25.08
CA LEU A 15 -0.89 -1.12 -25.67
C LEU A 15 -2.23 -0.96 -24.95
N PRO A 16 -3.36 -1.35 -25.59
CA PRO A 16 -4.63 -1.45 -24.87
C PRO A 16 -4.50 -2.35 -23.64
N PRO A 17 -5.01 -1.91 -22.47
CA PRO A 17 -4.81 -2.64 -21.24
C PRO A 17 -5.61 -3.96 -21.23
N ARG A 18 -4.92 -5.08 -20.93
CA ARG A 18 -5.57 -6.36 -20.62
C ARG A 18 -5.89 -6.50 -19.12
N MET A 19 -5.18 -5.73 -18.27
CA MET A 19 -5.42 -5.71 -16.82
C MET A 19 -4.92 -4.40 -16.20
N ARG A 20 -5.33 -4.17 -14.94
CA ARG A 20 -4.91 -3.03 -14.13
C ARG A 20 -4.11 -3.43 -12.90
N LEU A 21 -3.08 -2.65 -12.58
CA LEU A 21 -2.35 -2.75 -11.31
C LEU A 21 -2.63 -1.50 -10.47
N PHE A 22 -3.40 -1.66 -9.41
CA PHE A 22 -3.63 -0.58 -8.44
C PHE A 22 -2.50 -0.52 -7.43
N CYS A 23 -1.88 0.65 -7.28
CA CYS A 23 -0.75 0.86 -6.39
C CYS A 23 -1.14 1.76 -5.21
N PHE A 24 -1.01 1.22 -3.99
CA PHE A 24 -1.39 1.85 -2.73
C PHE A 24 -0.15 2.32 -1.97
N PRO A 25 -0.02 3.63 -1.66
CA PRO A 25 1.18 4.18 -1.06
C PRO A 25 1.32 3.88 0.44
N PHE A 26 2.54 4.01 0.93
CA PHE A 26 2.89 3.92 2.35
C PHE A 26 2.50 5.19 3.13
N ALA A 27 2.62 5.15 4.46
CA ALA A 27 2.34 6.31 5.33
C ALA A 27 3.24 7.50 4.99
N GLY A 28 2.65 8.65 4.72
CA GLY A 28 3.34 9.85 4.22
C GLY A 28 3.69 9.82 2.73
N GLY A 29 3.57 8.66 2.08
CA GLY A 29 3.80 8.52 0.64
C GLY A 29 2.63 9.01 -0.20
N GLY A 30 2.90 9.29 -1.47
CA GLY A 30 1.92 9.68 -2.47
C GLY A 30 1.92 8.77 -3.70
N ALA A 31 1.00 9.05 -4.60
CA ALA A 31 0.85 8.34 -5.87
C ALA A 31 2.11 8.43 -6.74
N SER A 32 2.83 9.54 -6.68
CA SER A 32 4.04 9.80 -7.47
C SER A 32 5.16 8.79 -7.21
N PHE A 33 5.19 8.12 -6.05
CA PHE A 33 6.17 7.09 -5.73
C PHE A 33 6.21 5.97 -6.78
N TYR A 34 5.07 5.64 -7.37
CA TYR A 34 4.96 4.54 -8.34
C TYR A 34 5.13 4.98 -9.80
N ARG A 35 5.34 6.26 -10.11
CA ARG A 35 5.54 6.72 -11.50
C ARG A 35 6.67 6.00 -12.24
N PRO A 36 7.85 5.74 -11.61
CA PRO A 36 8.95 5.02 -12.27
C PRO A 36 8.61 3.58 -12.65
N TRP A 37 7.53 3.00 -12.08
CA TRP A 37 7.10 1.65 -12.40
C TRP A 37 6.59 1.50 -13.83
N ARG A 38 6.10 2.61 -14.44
CA ARG A 38 5.53 2.56 -15.79
C ARG A 38 6.51 1.99 -16.82
N ASP A 39 7.78 2.32 -16.72
CA ASP A 39 8.80 1.88 -17.66
C ASP A 39 9.35 0.46 -17.37
N LYS A 40 8.86 -0.17 -16.30
CA LYS A 40 9.32 -1.47 -15.81
C LYS A 40 8.26 -2.57 -15.86
N LEU A 41 7.02 -2.21 -16.10
CA LEU A 41 5.90 -3.14 -16.19
C LEU A 41 5.45 -3.35 -17.63
N PRO A 42 4.77 -4.47 -17.96
CA PRO A 42 4.30 -4.76 -19.30
C PRO A 42 3.50 -3.63 -19.92
N GLU A 43 3.62 -3.45 -21.24
CA GLU A 43 3.00 -2.34 -21.97
C GLU A 43 1.48 -2.44 -22.05
N ASP A 44 0.91 -3.63 -21.82
CA ASP A 44 -0.52 -3.93 -21.79
C ASP A 44 -1.09 -3.98 -20.34
N VAL A 45 -0.33 -3.54 -19.34
CA VAL A 45 -0.79 -3.34 -17.97
C VAL A 45 -0.98 -1.85 -17.72
N GLU A 46 -2.18 -1.43 -17.38
CA GLU A 46 -2.44 -0.06 -16.92
C GLU A 46 -2.14 0.06 -15.42
N ILE A 47 -1.28 1.00 -15.04
CA ILE A 47 -1.03 1.30 -13.62
C ILE A 47 -2.08 2.31 -13.14
N VAL A 48 -2.73 2.01 -12.04
CA VAL A 48 -3.71 2.89 -11.40
C VAL A 48 -3.19 3.30 -10.02
N LEU A 49 -2.76 4.52 -9.90
CA LEU A 49 -2.20 5.07 -8.67
C LEU A 49 -3.32 5.52 -7.75
N VAL A 50 -3.33 5.02 -6.51
CA VAL A 50 -4.30 5.45 -5.49
C VAL A 50 -3.86 6.77 -4.88
N CYS A 51 -4.70 7.80 -5.02
CA CYS A 51 -4.46 9.16 -4.56
C CYS A 51 -5.16 9.40 -3.23
N LEU A 52 -4.43 9.33 -2.12
CA LEU A 52 -4.98 9.51 -0.78
C LEU A 52 -5.16 11.00 -0.43
N PRO A 53 -6.19 11.39 0.36
CA PRO A 53 -6.39 12.77 0.78
C PRO A 53 -5.25 13.26 1.68
N GLY A 54 -5.06 14.58 1.75
CA GLY A 54 -4.05 15.24 2.57
C GLY A 54 -2.64 15.29 1.98
N ARG A 55 -2.48 14.90 0.69
CA ARG A 55 -1.18 14.92 0.00
C ARG A 55 -1.30 15.17 -1.51
N GLU A 56 -0.19 15.56 -2.14
CA GLU A 56 -0.10 15.84 -3.57
C GLU A 56 -1.27 16.72 -4.07
N GLN A 57 -1.97 16.33 -5.14
CA GLN A 57 -3.12 17.08 -5.67
C GLN A 57 -4.31 17.16 -4.71
N ARG A 58 -4.34 16.34 -3.64
CA ARG A 58 -5.39 16.33 -2.61
C ARG A 58 -4.91 16.93 -1.27
N PHE A 59 -3.82 17.72 -1.29
CA PHE A 59 -3.14 18.25 -0.11
C PHE A 59 -4.07 19.03 0.85
N GLY A 60 -5.02 19.80 0.36
CA GLY A 60 -5.94 20.58 1.18
C GLY A 60 -7.19 19.80 1.66
N GLU A 61 -7.33 18.52 1.32
CA GLU A 61 -8.48 17.72 1.74
C GLU A 61 -8.28 17.13 3.14
N GLN A 62 -9.40 16.92 3.84
CA GLN A 62 -9.38 16.29 5.16
C GLN A 62 -8.78 14.88 5.07
N VAL A 63 -7.83 14.60 5.96
CA VAL A 63 -7.21 13.29 6.08
C VAL A 63 -8.17 12.25 6.66
N ILE A 64 -7.98 10.98 6.28
CA ILE A 64 -8.73 9.83 6.81
C ILE A 64 -7.79 9.03 7.69
N ASP A 65 -8.19 8.77 8.92
CA ASP A 65 -7.35 8.14 9.95
C ASP A 65 -7.88 6.79 10.45
N THR A 66 -8.89 6.23 9.78
CA THR A 66 -9.44 4.90 10.07
C THR A 66 -9.50 4.06 8.80
N ILE A 67 -9.25 2.75 8.97
CA ILE A 67 -9.22 1.82 7.83
C ILE A 67 -10.60 1.68 7.18
N ASP A 68 -11.66 1.59 7.99
CA ASP A 68 -13.01 1.35 7.49
C ASP A 68 -13.48 2.50 6.58
N VAL A 69 -13.31 3.75 7.01
CA VAL A 69 -13.65 4.93 6.21
C VAL A 69 -12.79 5.02 4.94
N MET A 70 -11.50 4.69 5.04
CA MET A 70 -10.61 4.69 3.87
C MET A 70 -11.06 3.65 2.83
N VAL A 71 -11.35 2.45 3.28
CA VAL A 71 -11.79 1.35 2.41
C VAL A 71 -13.15 1.64 1.80
N GLU A 72 -14.13 2.15 2.57
CA GLU A 72 -15.44 2.54 2.08
C GLU A 72 -15.33 3.53 0.91
N HIS A 73 -14.58 4.60 1.07
CA HIS A 73 -14.41 5.60 0.02
C HIS A 73 -13.72 5.05 -1.25
N ILE A 74 -12.70 4.20 -1.08
CA ILE A 74 -12.01 3.59 -2.23
C ILE A 74 -12.94 2.57 -2.90
N PHE A 75 -13.68 1.77 -2.12
CA PHE A 75 -14.65 0.80 -2.62
C PHE A 75 -15.73 1.45 -3.48
N GLU A 76 -16.31 2.58 -3.04
CA GLU A 76 -17.26 3.34 -3.83
C GLU A 76 -16.67 3.89 -5.15
N ALA A 77 -15.38 4.22 -5.12
CA ALA A 77 -14.71 4.85 -6.26
C ALA A 77 -14.14 3.86 -7.28
N ILE A 78 -13.79 2.62 -6.87
CA ILE A 78 -13.04 1.66 -7.70
C ILE A 78 -13.89 0.99 -8.78
N SER A 79 -15.21 0.87 -8.57
CA SER A 79 -16.13 0.11 -9.43
C SER A 79 -15.98 0.37 -10.94
N PRO A 80 -15.81 1.62 -11.42
CA PRO A 80 -15.63 1.87 -12.85
C PRO A 80 -14.31 1.34 -13.44
N LEU A 81 -13.37 0.94 -12.59
CA LEU A 81 -12.02 0.47 -12.97
C LEU A 81 -11.83 -1.04 -12.75
N THR A 82 -12.91 -1.77 -12.43
CA THR A 82 -12.88 -3.23 -12.25
C THR A 82 -13.52 -3.98 -13.42
N ASP A 83 -13.67 -3.34 -14.57
CA ASP A 83 -14.16 -3.90 -15.83
C ASP A 83 -13.15 -4.82 -16.53
N LEU A 84 -11.88 -4.74 -16.18
CA LEU A 84 -10.80 -5.63 -16.58
C LEU A 84 -10.31 -6.45 -15.38
N PRO A 85 -9.61 -7.58 -15.59
CA PRO A 85 -8.84 -8.24 -14.55
C PRO A 85 -7.90 -7.23 -13.88
N TYR A 86 -7.73 -7.33 -12.56
CA TYR A 86 -6.89 -6.38 -11.84
C TYR A 86 -6.10 -7.03 -10.72
N ALA A 87 -5.03 -6.39 -10.34
CA ALA A 87 -4.18 -6.74 -9.21
C ALA A 87 -3.97 -5.53 -8.30
N PHE A 88 -3.63 -5.79 -7.03
CA PHE A 88 -3.26 -4.76 -6.08
C PHE A 88 -1.79 -4.89 -5.68
N PHE A 89 -1.10 -3.77 -5.59
CA PHE A 89 0.21 -3.64 -4.96
C PHE A 89 0.12 -2.63 -3.81
N GLY A 90 0.30 -3.09 -2.58
CA GLY A 90 0.29 -2.25 -1.41
C GLY A 90 1.66 -2.20 -0.72
N TYR A 91 2.12 -1.00 -0.36
CA TYR A 91 3.36 -0.80 0.37
C TYR A 91 3.10 -0.31 1.79
N SER A 92 3.57 -1.02 2.82
CA SER A 92 3.42 -0.65 4.23
C SER A 92 1.95 -0.40 4.62
N MET A 93 1.54 0.85 4.88
CA MET A 93 0.13 1.21 5.07
C MET A 93 -0.73 0.79 3.87
N GLY A 94 -0.24 0.99 2.65
CA GLY A 94 -0.94 0.58 1.44
C GLY A 94 -1.21 -0.92 1.36
N ALA A 95 -0.38 -1.76 1.99
CA ALA A 95 -0.61 -3.20 2.05
C ALA A 95 -1.86 -3.54 2.89
N ILE A 96 -2.06 -2.86 4.03
CA ILE A 96 -3.26 -3.09 4.84
C ILE A 96 -4.51 -2.53 4.15
N ILE A 97 -4.42 -1.35 3.51
CA ILE A 97 -5.54 -0.77 2.76
C ILE A 97 -5.95 -1.71 1.62
N SER A 98 -5.00 -2.18 0.81
CA SER A 98 -5.28 -3.04 -0.34
C SER A 98 -5.86 -4.39 0.07
N HIS A 99 -5.40 -4.99 1.18
CA HIS A 99 -5.95 -6.23 1.71
C HIS A 99 -7.39 -6.05 2.20
N HIS A 100 -7.66 -5.02 3.02
CA HIS A 100 -9.01 -4.74 3.50
C HIS A 100 -9.98 -4.45 2.34
N LEU A 101 -9.55 -3.67 1.35
CA LEU A 101 -10.34 -3.40 0.16
C LEU A 101 -10.65 -4.67 -0.64
N ALA A 102 -9.67 -5.56 -0.81
CA ALA A 102 -9.89 -6.85 -1.48
C ALA A 102 -10.93 -7.70 -0.74
N CYS A 103 -10.86 -7.73 0.59
CA CYS A 103 -11.84 -8.41 1.43
C CYS A 103 -13.23 -7.78 1.32
N GLU A 104 -13.32 -6.44 1.36
CA GLU A 104 -14.58 -5.70 1.23
C GLU A 104 -15.26 -5.98 -0.11
N ILE A 105 -14.49 -6.00 -1.21
CA ILE A 105 -15.01 -6.34 -2.55
C ILE A 105 -15.62 -7.74 -2.55
N VAL A 106 -14.92 -8.73 -1.98
CA VAL A 106 -15.38 -10.12 -1.95
C VAL A 106 -16.61 -10.29 -1.06
N VAL A 107 -16.64 -9.65 0.12
CA VAL A 107 -17.78 -9.71 1.05
C VAL A 107 -19.04 -9.12 0.41
N ASN A 108 -18.90 -8.09 -0.41
CA ASN A 108 -20.01 -7.49 -1.14
C ASN A 108 -20.34 -8.22 -2.47
N GLY A 109 -19.80 -9.41 -2.70
CA GLY A 109 -20.12 -10.24 -3.85
C GLY A 109 -19.44 -9.79 -5.16
N GLY A 110 -18.46 -8.88 -5.08
CA GLY A 110 -17.65 -8.48 -6.22
C GLY A 110 -16.56 -9.50 -6.56
N VAL A 111 -16.02 -9.39 -7.76
CA VAL A 111 -14.83 -10.17 -8.18
C VAL A 111 -13.60 -9.51 -7.56
N GLY A 112 -12.92 -10.23 -6.65
CA GLY A 112 -11.69 -9.73 -6.02
C GLY A 112 -10.50 -9.62 -6.99
N PRO A 113 -9.36 -9.06 -6.55
CA PRO A 113 -8.17 -8.96 -7.38
C PRO A 113 -7.65 -10.35 -7.78
N SER A 114 -7.11 -10.46 -9.00
CA SER A 114 -6.48 -11.68 -9.49
C SER A 114 -5.16 -12.00 -8.76
N LEU A 115 -4.47 -10.99 -8.27
CA LEU A 115 -3.21 -11.07 -7.54
C LEU A 115 -3.15 -9.98 -6.46
N LEU A 116 -2.53 -10.30 -5.33
CA LEU A 116 -2.26 -9.35 -4.26
C LEU A 116 -0.77 -9.33 -3.93
N PHE A 117 -0.14 -8.18 -4.11
CA PHE A 117 1.24 -7.91 -3.76
C PHE A 117 1.31 -7.03 -2.52
N LEU A 118 1.97 -7.50 -1.46
CA LEU A 118 2.04 -6.81 -0.17
C LEU A 118 3.50 -6.61 0.23
N SER A 119 3.90 -5.38 0.43
CA SER A 119 5.29 -5.03 0.73
C SER A 119 5.43 -4.37 2.09
N ALA A 120 6.48 -4.71 2.83
CA ALA A 120 6.88 -4.08 4.09
C ALA A 120 5.75 -3.97 5.13
N ARG A 121 4.93 -5.02 5.25
CA ARG A 121 3.83 -5.07 6.20
C ARG A 121 3.72 -6.44 6.84
N ARG A 122 3.67 -6.49 8.19
CA ARG A 122 3.35 -7.73 8.91
C ARG A 122 1.95 -8.23 8.54
N SER A 123 1.75 -9.52 8.70
CA SER A 123 0.45 -10.14 8.45
C SER A 123 -0.65 -9.58 9.37
N PRO A 124 -1.90 -9.65 8.93
CA PRO A 124 -3.02 -9.01 9.63
C PRO A 124 -3.37 -9.68 10.97
N ASP A 125 -2.94 -10.92 11.20
CA ASP A 125 -3.13 -11.69 12.43
C ASP A 125 -2.13 -11.35 13.54
N LEU A 126 -1.05 -10.61 13.21
CA LEU A 126 -0.04 -10.20 14.18
C LEU A 126 -0.38 -8.86 14.83
N GLU A 127 -0.37 -8.85 16.16
CA GLU A 127 -0.55 -7.62 16.93
C GLU A 127 0.65 -6.67 16.79
N LEU A 128 0.41 -5.39 17.03
CA LEU A 128 1.48 -4.38 17.08
C LEU A 128 2.36 -4.64 18.30
N THR A 129 3.64 -4.92 18.07
CA THR A 129 4.60 -5.24 19.14
C THR A 129 5.22 -4.02 19.82
N ARG A 130 4.96 -2.81 19.30
CA ARG A 130 5.42 -1.53 19.82
C ARG A 130 4.27 -0.62 20.20
N ALA A 131 4.54 0.40 21.02
CA ALA A 131 3.57 1.45 21.28
C ALA A 131 3.17 2.20 20.00
N PRO A 132 1.89 2.58 19.83
CA PRO A 132 1.44 3.39 18.71
C PRO A 132 2.20 4.73 18.63
N LEU A 133 2.62 5.11 17.41
CA LEU A 133 3.36 6.36 17.20
C LEU A 133 2.43 7.57 17.11
N ASN A 134 1.20 7.37 16.61
CA ASN A 134 0.28 8.47 16.32
C ASN A 134 -0.02 9.37 17.54
N GLY A 135 0.06 8.86 18.77
CA GLY A 135 -0.18 9.60 20.03
C GLY A 135 1.06 10.23 20.68
N LEU A 136 2.26 10.04 20.12
CA LEU A 136 3.50 10.56 20.71
C LEU A 136 3.59 12.09 20.61
N PRO A 137 4.28 12.79 21.56
CA PRO A 137 4.67 14.18 21.37
C PRO A 137 5.44 14.39 20.07
N SER A 138 5.32 15.58 19.44
CA SER A 138 5.85 15.85 18.08
C SER A 138 7.31 15.41 17.90
N ASP A 139 8.22 15.85 18.75
CA ASP A 139 9.63 15.49 18.63
C ASP A 139 9.89 13.98 18.76
N SER A 140 9.14 13.30 19.62
CA SER A 140 9.24 11.84 19.79
C SER A 140 8.68 11.12 18.57
N PHE A 141 7.56 11.59 18.02
CA PHE A 141 6.96 11.06 16.80
C PHE A 141 7.93 11.11 15.63
N TRP A 142 8.52 12.29 15.36
CA TRP A 142 9.47 12.45 14.26
C TRP A 142 10.75 11.61 14.44
N LYS A 143 11.24 11.49 15.68
CA LYS A 143 12.38 10.59 15.97
C LYS A 143 12.10 9.13 15.61
N GLU A 144 10.87 8.67 15.88
CA GLU A 144 10.48 7.29 15.53
C GLU A 144 10.23 7.13 14.01
N VAL A 145 9.56 8.10 13.39
CA VAL A 145 9.29 8.08 11.94
C VAL A 145 10.59 8.01 11.12
N VAL A 146 11.59 8.80 11.48
CA VAL A 146 12.90 8.82 10.77
C VAL A 146 13.60 7.47 10.79
N LYS A 147 13.38 6.64 11.81
CA LYS A 147 13.99 5.29 11.89
C LYS A 147 13.56 4.36 10.76
N TYR A 148 12.40 4.59 10.14
CA TYR A 148 11.97 3.84 8.97
C TYR A 148 12.80 4.15 7.72
N GLY A 149 13.51 5.30 7.65
CA GLY A 149 14.44 5.64 6.58
C GLY A 149 13.83 6.31 5.35
N GLY A 150 12.50 6.51 5.29
CA GLY A 150 11.82 7.10 4.13
C GLY A 150 11.57 8.61 4.19
N THR A 151 11.95 9.26 5.29
CA THR A 151 11.72 10.70 5.48
C THR A 151 12.94 11.49 5.01
N PRO A 152 12.80 12.39 4.01
CA PRO A 152 13.87 13.28 3.59
C PRO A 152 14.37 14.16 4.76
N LYS A 153 15.68 14.36 4.81
CA LYS A 153 16.34 15.12 5.87
C LYS A 153 15.80 16.56 5.98
N GLU A 154 15.50 17.16 4.83
CA GLU A 154 14.93 18.50 4.70
C GLU A 154 13.56 18.62 5.39
N ILE A 155 12.78 17.57 5.41
CA ILE A 155 11.46 17.55 6.05
C ILE A 155 11.63 17.48 7.57
N TYR A 156 12.46 16.56 8.06
CA TYR A 156 12.52 16.32 9.49
C TYR A 156 13.39 17.35 10.25
N GLU A 157 14.36 17.99 9.61
CA GLU A 157 15.20 19.06 10.21
C GLU A 157 14.53 20.44 10.16
N ASN A 158 13.55 20.65 9.27
CA ASN A 158 12.83 21.90 9.15
C ASN A 158 11.50 21.86 9.93
N GLN A 159 11.36 22.73 10.92
CA GLN A 159 10.19 22.80 11.78
C GLN A 159 8.89 23.14 11.01
N GLU A 160 8.96 24.01 10.00
CA GLU A 160 7.79 24.38 9.18
C GLU A 160 7.31 23.18 8.35
N TYR A 161 8.25 22.43 7.75
CA TYR A 161 7.90 21.20 7.02
C TYR A 161 7.34 20.13 7.94
N ARG A 162 7.92 19.96 9.14
CA ARG A 162 7.33 19.04 10.13
C ARG A 162 5.89 19.40 10.46
N GLN A 163 5.60 20.69 10.74
CA GLN A 163 4.23 21.14 11.02
C GLN A 163 3.27 20.91 9.86
N LEU A 164 3.75 21.07 8.63
CA LEU A 164 2.95 20.86 7.41
C LEU A 164 2.57 19.39 7.19
N PHE A 165 3.52 18.47 7.40
CA PHE A 165 3.35 17.05 7.08
C PHE A 165 2.95 16.19 8.29
N GLU A 166 3.03 16.70 9.52
CA GLU A 166 2.78 15.90 10.72
C GLU A 166 1.34 15.41 10.82
N ALA A 167 0.36 16.25 10.56
CA ALA A 167 -1.05 15.86 10.70
C ALA A 167 -1.45 14.74 9.71
N PRO A 168 -1.16 14.82 8.40
CA PRO A 168 -1.40 13.72 7.49
C PRO A 168 -0.64 12.44 7.87
N LEU A 169 0.62 12.57 8.27
CA LEU A 169 1.43 11.43 8.63
C LEU A 169 0.91 10.72 9.90
N ARG A 170 0.46 11.48 10.91
CA ARG A 170 -0.17 10.91 12.10
C ARG A 170 -1.47 10.19 11.79
N ALA A 171 -2.28 10.72 10.88
CA ALA A 171 -3.51 10.07 10.44
C ALA A 171 -3.19 8.72 9.76
N ASP A 172 -2.17 8.68 8.91
CA ASP A 172 -1.70 7.47 8.25
C ASP A 172 -1.20 6.41 9.26
N PHE A 173 -0.41 6.85 10.25
CA PHE A 173 0.04 5.95 11.32
C PHE A 173 -1.13 5.46 12.16
N LYS A 174 -2.09 6.33 12.53
CA LYS A 174 -3.29 5.93 13.25
C LYS A 174 -4.07 4.88 12.49
N LEU A 175 -4.40 5.12 11.21
CA LEU A 175 -5.07 4.16 10.34
C LEU A 175 -4.32 2.82 10.33
N SER A 176 -3.02 2.86 10.08
CA SER A 176 -2.19 1.66 9.96
C SER A 176 -2.03 0.89 11.27
N GLU A 177 -1.97 1.58 12.42
CA GLU A 177 -1.76 1.00 13.75
C GLU A 177 -3.04 0.47 14.38
N THR A 178 -4.20 1.05 14.04
CA THR A 178 -5.50 0.66 14.60
C THR A 178 -6.31 -0.28 13.71
N ALA A 179 -5.84 -0.56 12.49
CA ALA A 179 -6.52 -1.48 11.60
C ALA A 179 -6.63 -2.89 12.21
N VAL A 180 -7.86 -3.38 12.32
CA VAL A 180 -8.18 -4.71 12.86
C VAL A 180 -8.55 -5.64 11.71
N SER A 181 -7.95 -6.82 11.67
CA SER A 181 -8.12 -7.77 10.56
C SER A 181 -8.63 -9.15 11.00
N LYS A 182 -9.08 -9.29 12.26
CA LYS A 182 -9.40 -10.60 12.86
C LYS A 182 -10.56 -11.34 12.18
N ASP A 183 -11.51 -10.61 11.59
CA ASP A 183 -12.72 -11.18 11.00
C ASP A 183 -12.74 -11.08 9.46
N LEU A 184 -11.61 -10.74 8.84
CA LEU A 184 -11.54 -10.64 7.39
C LEU A 184 -11.53 -12.03 6.72
N PRO A 185 -12.25 -12.20 5.59
CA PRO A 185 -12.28 -13.45 4.88
C PRO A 185 -10.91 -13.80 4.29
N ARG A 186 -10.67 -15.09 4.18
CA ARG A 186 -9.55 -15.60 3.41
C ARG A 186 -9.79 -15.35 1.93
N LEU A 187 -8.87 -14.71 1.24
CA LEU A 187 -8.96 -14.46 -0.19
C LEU A 187 -8.65 -15.74 -0.98
N SER A 188 -9.12 -15.82 -2.23
CA SER A 188 -8.78 -16.93 -3.14
C SER A 188 -7.61 -16.60 -4.07
N CYS A 189 -7.26 -15.32 -4.23
CA CYS A 189 -6.16 -14.90 -5.10
C CYS A 189 -4.79 -15.24 -4.50
N PRO A 190 -3.77 -15.52 -5.32
CA PRO A 190 -2.39 -15.62 -4.87
C PRO A 190 -1.91 -14.36 -4.17
N ILE A 191 -1.13 -14.53 -3.08
CA ILE A 191 -0.46 -13.44 -2.36
C ILE A 191 1.06 -13.57 -2.53
N THR A 192 1.70 -12.51 -2.98
CA THR A 192 3.16 -12.39 -2.99
C THR A 192 3.58 -11.27 -2.05
N VAL A 193 4.48 -11.57 -1.09
CA VAL A 193 4.95 -10.60 -0.12
C VAL A 193 6.41 -10.26 -0.31
N PHE A 194 6.76 -8.99 -0.01
CA PHE A 194 8.11 -8.46 -0.11
C PHE A 194 8.53 -7.80 1.20
N GLY A 195 9.80 -7.95 1.58
CA GLY A 195 10.35 -7.33 2.78
C GLY A 195 11.85 -7.10 2.71
N GLY A 196 12.36 -6.27 3.63
CA GLY A 196 13.79 -6.05 3.84
C GLY A 196 14.32 -6.94 4.96
N ASP A 197 15.55 -7.47 4.82
CA ASP A 197 16.19 -8.36 5.81
C ASP A 197 16.60 -7.65 7.09
N THR A 198 16.78 -6.33 7.03
CA THR A 198 17.09 -5.47 8.18
C THR A 198 15.93 -4.58 8.62
N ASP A 199 14.73 -4.77 8.04
CA ASP A 199 13.53 -4.08 8.53
C ASP A 199 13.19 -4.56 9.95
N THR A 200 12.91 -3.61 10.82
CA THR A 200 12.58 -3.88 12.23
C THR A 200 11.08 -3.88 12.49
N SER A 201 10.28 -3.47 11.51
CA SER A 201 8.81 -3.40 11.63
C SER A 201 8.14 -3.31 10.26
N PRO A 202 7.87 -4.45 9.60
CA PRO A 202 7.96 -5.84 10.09
C PRO A 202 9.36 -6.44 9.99
N VAL A 203 9.68 -7.36 10.87
CA VAL A 203 10.82 -8.27 10.63
C VAL A 203 10.43 -9.31 9.57
N PRO A 204 11.39 -9.92 8.82
CA PRO A 204 11.08 -10.86 7.74
C PRO A 204 10.16 -12.02 8.12
N LYS A 205 10.21 -12.47 9.37
CA LYS A 205 9.34 -13.54 9.89
C LYS A 205 7.87 -13.13 9.98
N ASP A 206 7.59 -11.84 10.22
CA ASP A 206 6.23 -11.32 10.35
C ASP A 206 5.46 -11.35 9.02
N LEU A 207 6.17 -11.57 7.91
CA LEU A 207 5.56 -11.71 6.58
C LEU A 207 4.95 -13.10 6.36
N ASP A 208 5.39 -14.12 7.10
CA ASP A 208 4.98 -15.51 6.88
C ASP A 208 3.47 -15.73 7.14
N GLY A 209 2.91 -14.98 8.09
CA GLY A 209 1.49 -15.07 8.42
C GLY A 209 0.55 -14.69 7.27
N TRP A 210 1.00 -13.95 6.26
CA TRP A 210 0.20 -13.65 5.08
C TRP A 210 -0.26 -14.91 4.31
N ALA A 211 0.43 -16.05 4.49
CA ALA A 211 -0.03 -17.34 3.98
C ALA A 211 -1.42 -17.73 4.50
N ASN A 212 -1.80 -17.24 5.68
CA ASN A 212 -3.11 -17.51 6.27
C ASN A 212 -4.23 -16.65 5.67
N ALA A 213 -3.87 -15.54 5.02
CA ALA A 213 -4.84 -14.61 4.42
C ALA A 213 -5.34 -15.06 3.05
N THR A 214 -4.77 -16.11 2.46
CA THR A 214 -5.21 -16.65 1.17
C THR A 214 -5.34 -18.16 1.17
N SER A 215 -6.28 -18.69 0.36
CA SER A 215 -6.34 -20.10 -0.04
C SER A 215 -5.60 -20.37 -1.36
N GLY A 216 -5.18 -19.32 -2.07
CA GLY A 216 -4.35 -19.40 -3.26
C GLY A 216 -2.87 -19.63 -2.95
N ALA A 217 -2.02 -19.50 -3.97
CA ALA A 217 -0.57 -19.63 -3.79
C ALA A 217 0.00 -18.49 -2.94
N PHE A 218 1.02 -18.79 -2.14
CA PHE A 218 1.76 -17.82 -1.35
C PHE A 218 3.24 -17.83 -1.74
N ALA A 219 3.83 -16.64 -1.91
CA ALA A 219 5.25 -16.47 -2.15
C ALA A 219 5.81 -15.33 -1.28
N LYS A 220 7.08 -15.48 -0.82
CA LYS A 220 7.79 -14.47 -0.04
C LYS A 220 9.14 -14.18 -0.64
N HIS A 221 9.47 -12.90 -0.80
CA HIS A 221 10.75 -12.40 -1.28
C HIS A 221 11.34 -11.43 -0.26
N VAL A 222 12.59 -11.68 0.15
CA VAL A 222 13.30 -10.82 1.11
C VAL A 222 14.55 -10.28 0.43
N TYR A 223 14.74 -8.97 0.52
CA TYR A 223 15.85 -8.24 -0.08
C TYR A 223 16.75 -7.65 1.01
N HIS A 224 17.98 -7.36 0.66
CA HIS A 224 18.85 -6.63 1.58
C HIS A 224 18.36 -5.19 1.76
N GLY A 225 18.21 -4.74 3.01
CA GLY A 225 17.79 -3.38 3.35
C GLY A 225 16.69 -3.32 4.42
N GLY A 226 16.38 -2.09 4.84
CA GLY A 226 15.36 -1.79 5.84
C GLY A 226 13.96 -1.67 5.24
N HIS A 227 13.13 -0.81 5.88
CA HIS A 227 11.72 -0.65 5.49
C HIS A 227 11.54 -0.17 4.03
N PHE A 228 12.46 0.62 3.49
CA PHE A 228 12.42 1.14 2.12
C PHE A 228 13.36 0.39 1.14
N PHE A 229 13.60 -0.91 1.39
CA PHE A 229 14.41 -1.79 0.51
C PHE A 229 14.03 -1.68 -0.98
N ILE A 230 12.77 -1.40 -1.27
CA ILE A 230 12.24 -1.36 -2.65
C ILE A 230 12.91 -0.27 -3.51
N THR A 231 13.42 0.81 -2.90
CA THR A 231 14.12 1.88 -3.64
C THR A 231 15.41 1.38 -4.28
N ASP A 232 16.12 0.50 -3.59
CA ASP A 232 17.38 -0.08 -4.06
C ASP A 232 17.15 -1.34 -4.94
N HIS A 233 15.98 -1.96 -4.81
CA HIS A 233 15.64 -3.22 -5.50
C HIS A 233 14.44 -3.09 -6.45
N LEU A 234 14.18 -1.88 -6.96
CA LEU A 234 13.02 -1.61 -7.81
C LEU A 234 12.93 -2.56 -9.00
N ASP A 235 14.04 -2.78 -9.72
CA ASP A 235 14.08 -3.66 -10.89
C ASP A 235 13.75 -5.12 -10.54
N ALA A 236 14.28 -5.62 -9.44
CA ALA A 236 14.04 -7.00 -9.00
C ALA A 236 12.58 -7.20 -8.54
N VAL A 237 12.02 -6.22 -7.83
CA VAL A 237 10.61 -6.28 -7.38
C VAL A 237 9.67 -6.19 -8.58
N THR A 238 9.88 -5.23 -9.49
CA THR A 238 9.03 -5.06 -10.67
C THR A 238 9.14 -6.23 -11.64
N ALA A 239 10.29 -6.90 -11.76
CA ALA A 239 10.45 -8.12 -12.55
C ALA A 239 9.53 -9.25 -12.02
N ILE A 240 9.50 -9.48 -10.70
CA ILE A 240 8.60 -10.47 -10.10
C ILE A 240 7.14 -10.08 -10.30
N VAL A 241 6.81 -8.80 -10.11
CA VAL A 241 5.45 -8.31 -10.34
C VAL A 241 5.03 -8.54 -11.79
N SER A 242 5.88 -8.22 -12.77
CA SER A 242 5.64 -8.45 -14.21
C SER A 242 5.40 -9.92 -14.53
N ASP A 243 6.28 -10.81 -14.07
CA ASP A 243 6.16 -12.26 -14.26
C ASP A 243 4.83 -12.80 -13.75
N ARG A 244 4.40 -12.34 -12.56
CA ARG A 244 3.12 -12.72 -11.99
C ARG A 244 1.92 -12.16 -12.74
N LEU A 245 1.99 -10.89 -13.17
CA LEU A 245 0.93 -10.29 -14.00
C LEU A 245 0.78 -10.99 -15.34
N GLU A 246 1.87 -11.44 -15.95
CA GLU A 246 1.85 -12.21 -17.21
C GLU A 246 1.24 -13.62 -17.03
N SER A 247 1.34 -14.21 -15.85
CA SER A 247 0.75 -15.52 -15.55
C SER A 247 -0.77 -15.52 -15.40
N VAL A 248 -1.39 -14.34 -15.29
CA VAL A 248 -2.84 -14.15 -15.24
C VAL A 248 -3.30 -13.74 -16.63
N ALA A 249 -3.71 -14.72 -17.42
CA ALA A 249 -4.28 -14.53 -18.74
C ALA A 249 -5.82 -14.51 -18.70
#